data_00a198869ce24888d682022507a93700
#
_entry.id   00a198869ce24888d682022507a93700
#
_cell.length_a   1.000
_cell.length_b   1.000
_cell.length_c   1.000
_cell.angle_alpha   90.00
_cell.angle_beta   90.00
_cell.angle_gamma   90.00
#
_symmetry.space_group_name_H-M   'P 1'
#
loop_
_entity.id
_entity.type
_entity.pdbx_description
1 polymer ?
#
loop_
_entity_poly.entity_id
_entity_poly.type
_entity_poly.pdbx_seq_one_letter_code
_entity_poly.pdbx_strand_id
1 'polypeptide(L)' 'MGSKKILLVEDDPNFGTVLKDYLALNDYNVTLAKDGIEGLIMFKNSDYDLC' A
#
# COMPACT_ATOMS: atom_id res chain seq x y z
N MET A 1 18.92 -3.86 2.31
CA MET A 1 18.49 -3.27 1.26
C MET A 1 17.20 -2.72 1.37
N GLY A 2 16.90 -1.67 0.95
CA GLY A 2 15.67 -0.98 1.10
C GLY A 2 14.55 -1.62 0.30
N SER A 3 13.46 -1.91 0.96
CA SER A 3 12.26 -2.34 0.27
C SER A 3 11.61 -1.14 -0.40
N LYS A 4 10.95 -1.37 -1.52
CA LYS A 4 10.17 -0.31 -2.14
C LYS A 4 8.89 -0.10 -1.36
N LYS A 5 8.51 1.15 -1.22
CA LYS A 5 7.28 1.51 -0.52
C LYS A 5 6.13 1.62 -1.50
N ILE A 6 5.10 0.85 -1.26
CA ILE A 6 3.92 0.81 -2.11
C ILE A 6 2.71 1.27 -1.32
N LEU A 7 1.95 2.18 -1.89
CA LEU A 7 0.65 2.56 -1.36
C LEU A 7 -0.41 1.85 -2.18
N LEU A 8 -1.12 0.93 -1.54
CA LEU A 8 -2.18 0.16 -2.18
C LEU A 8 -3.54 0.70 -1.76
N VAL A 9 -4.33 1.12 -2.73
CA VAL A 9 -5.67 1.62 -2.46
C VAL A 9 -6.68 0.57 -2.94
N GLU A 10 -7.44 0.02 -1.99
CA GLU A 10 -8.40 -1.03 -2.30
C GLU A 10 -9.56 -0.95 -1.30
N ASP A 11 -10.78 -0.84 -1.82
CA ASP A 11 -11.95 -0.70 -0.96
C ASP A 11 -12.47 -2.05 -0.44
N ASP A 12 -12.03 -3.16 -1.01
CA ASP A 12 -12.36 -4.49 -0.50
C ASP A 12 -11.27 -4.92 0.48
N PRO A 13 -11.56 -4.95 1.79
CA PRO A 13 -10.52 -5.25 2.77
C PRO A 13 -9.97 -6.68 2.65
N ASN A 14 -10.78 -7.61 2.19
CA ASN A 14 -10.30 -8.98 2.02
C ASN A 14 -9.30 -9.08 0.88
N PHE A 15 -9.63 -8.48 -0.26
CA PHE A 15 -8.76 -8.49 -1.41
C PHE A 15 -7.51 -7.66 -1.15
N GLY A 16 -7.67 -6.51 -0.48
CA GLY A 16 -6.54 -5.68 -0.12
C GLY A 16 -5.55 -6.38 0.78
N THR A 17 -6.04 -7.13 1.77
CA THR A 17 -5.18 -7.87 2.67
C THR A 17 -4.40 -8.95 1.93
N VAL A 18 -5.06 -9.66 1.02
CA VAL A 18 -4.40 -10.70 0.22
C VAL A 18 -3.28 -10.10 -0.63
N LEU A 19 -3.56 -8.98 -1.31
CA LEU A 19 -2.55 -8.32 -2.13
C LEU A 19 -1.40 -7.79 -1.29
N LYS A 20 -1.71 -7.19 -0.15
CA LYS A 20 -0.69 -6.68 0.73
C LYS A 20 0.24 -7.80 1.20
N ASP A 21 -0.32 -8.93 1.60
CA ASP A 21 0.48 -10.06 2.07
C ASP A 21 1.34 -10.62 0.94
N TYR A 22 0.77 -10.72 -0.24
CA TYR A 22 1.52 -11.21 -1.40
C TYR A 22 2.71 -10.31 -1.71
N LEU A 23 2.48 -8.99 -1.74
CA LEU A 23 3.55 -8.05 -2.04
C LEU A 23 4.60 -8.04 -0.94
N ALA A 24 4.18 -8.18 0.32
CA ALA A 24 5.13 -8.23 1.43
C ALA A 24 6.07 -9.43 1.32
N LEU A 25 5.57 -10.55 0.80
CA LEU A 25 6.42 -11.72 0.58
C LEU A 25 7.49 -11.46 -0.47
N ASN A 26 7.31 -10.45 -1.31
CA ASN A 26 8.26 -10.08 -2.34
C ASN A 26 9.11 -8.88 -1.93
N ASP A 27 9.24 -8.66 -0.63
CA ASP A 27 10.08 -7.59 -0.07
C ASP A 27 9.59 -6.18 -0.33
N TYR A 28 8.29 -6.00 -0.59
CA TYR A 28 7.72 -4.67 -0.68
C TYR A 28 7.18 -4.23 0.67
N ASN A 29 7.35 -2.94 0.97
CA ASN A 29 6.77 -2.35 2.15
C ASN A 29 5.44 -1.72 1.74
N VAL A 30 4.34 -2.37 2.09
CA VAL A 30 3.01 -2.00 1.58
C VAL A 30 2.17 -1.37 2.67
N THR A 31 1.59 -0.21 2.35
CA THR A 31 0.59 0.43 3.20
C THR A 31 -0.75 0.33 2.49
N LEU A 32 -1.76 -0.12 3.19
CA LEU A 32 -3.09 -0.30 2.62
C LEU A 32 -3.98 0.86 2.99
N ALA A 33 -4.53 1.52 1.98
CA ALA A 33 -5.56 2.54 2.17
C ALA A 33 -6.89 1.98 1.69
N LYS A 34 -7.96 2.27 2.42
CA LYS A 34 -9.27 1.68 2.10
C LYS A 34 -10.01 2.41 1.00
N ASP A 35 -9.64 3.65 0.72
CA ASP A 35 -10.27 4.41 -0.35
C ASP A 35 -9.32 5.51 -0.84
N GLY A 36 -9.76 6.22 -1.88
CA GLY A 36 -8.92 7.24 -2.50
C GLY A 36 -8.62 8.42 -1.60
N ILE A 37 -9.55 8.78 -0.71
CA ILE A 37 -9.34 9.89 0.22
C ILE A 37 -8.25 9.55 1.21
N GLU A 38 -8.33 8.36 1.81
CA GLU A 38 -7.30 7.89 2.73
C GLU A 38 -5.96 7.74 2.03
N GLY A 39 -5.99 7.21 0.81
CA GLY A 39 -4.77 7.06 0.01
C GLY A 39 -4.09 8.39 -0.26
N LEU A 40 -4.87 9.41 -0.58
CA LEU A 40 -4.30 10.73 -0.85
C LEU A 40 -3.66 11.32 0.39
N ILE A 41 -4.30 11.17 1.54
CA ILE A 41 -3.75 11.66 2.80
C ILE A 41 -2.44 10.96 3.11
N MET A 42 -2.41 9.64 2.96
CA MET A 42 -1.20 8.87 3.21
C MET A 42 -0.08 9.23 2.26
N PHE A 43 -0.41 9.44 0.99
CA PHE A 43 0.57 9.78 -0.03
C PHE A 43 1.23 11.12 0.27
N LYS A 44 0.45 12.08 0.77
CA LYS A 44 0.99 13.40 1.10
C LYS A 44 1.90 13.38 2.31
N ASN A 45 1.69 12.42 3.22
CA ASN A 45 2.43 12.37 4.48
C ASN A 45 3.66 11.49 4.44
N SER A 46 3.88 10.76 3.37
CA SER A 46 5.01 9.85 3.25
C SER A 46 5.44 9.75 1.79
N ASP A 47 6.66 9.28 1.59
CA ASP A 47 7.15 9.03 0.24
C ASP A 47 6.89 7.59 -0.13
N TYR A 48 6.30 7.38 -1.30
CA TYR A 48 6.05 6.06 -1.84
C TYR A 48 6.70 5.92 -3.20
N ASP A 49 7.20 4.74 -3.48
CA ASP A 49 7.78 4.45 -4.79
C ASP A 49 6.71 4.15 -5.82
N LEU A 50 5.58 3.61 -5.37
CA LEU A 50 4.47 3.25 -6.23
C LEU A 50 3.17 3.42 -5.50
N CYS A 51 2.16 3.84 -6.23
CA CYS A 51 0.84 4.09 -5.66
C CYS A 51 -0.21 3.21 -6.34
#